data_7d2bab0aaed406084a7dcf97d7a5244b
#
_entry.id   7d2bab0aaed406084a7dcf97d7a5244b
#
_cell.length_a   1.000
_cell.length_b   1.000
_cell.length_c   1.000
_cell.angle_alpha   90.00
_cell.angle_beta   90.00
_cell.angle_gamma   90.00
#
_symmetry.space_group_name_H-M   'P 1'
#
loop_
_entity.id
_entity.type
_entity.pdbx_description
1 polymer ?
#
loop_
_entity_poly.entity_id
_entity_poly.type
_entity_poly.pdbx_seq_one_letter_code
_entity_poly.pdbx_strand_id
1 'polypeptide(L)'
;MKNIILDFDNTMGVRGCDVDDGLALLYLLGNPERCRVLAACTTYGNAGIDVVDANTRALFEKLGLNIPVYRGAAGPGDTDTEAARFLAEACAAAPGKISVLATGSTTNLAAAAARDEAFFRNAADFTLMGGITESLVINGRIMDELNFSCDADATFALLASGAPVTIATAQNCLPAHVTRERLSEAFTDDAWLMGAIDYWFADMGERYAWDGFAVWDQVAAAALIKPELFANEPLLVALNPRLLFAGYLERALPGTPQAAVSAPVIA
;
A
#
# COMPACT_ATOMS: atom_id res chain seq x y z
N MET A 1 6.51 11.08 16.16
CA MET A 1 6.92 11.08 14.73
C MET A 1 7.34 9.67 14.36
N LYS A 2 6.72 9.07 13.32
CA LYS A 2 7.04 7.73 12.84
C LYS A 2 8.17 7.77 11.80
N ASN A 3 9.09 6.81 11.86
CA ASN A 3 10.03 6.55 10.76
C ASN A 3 9.41 5.51 9.83
N ILE A 4 9.27 5.82 8.56
CA ILE A 4 8.54 5.00 7.59
C ILE A 4 9.45 4.56 6.46
N ILE A 5 9.42 3.27 6.12
CA ILE A 5 9.82 2.77 4.81
C ILE A 5 8.54 2.56 4.02
N LEU A 6 8.46 3.16 2.83
CA LEU A 6 7.35 3.01 1.91
C LEU A 6 7.70 1.91 0.90
N ASP A 7 6.87 0.86 0.83
CA ASP A 7 6.99 -0.25 -0.13
C ASP A 7 5.76 -0.21 -1.06
N PHE A 8 5.93 0.16 -2.34
CA PHE A 8 4.82 0.60 -3.17
C PHE A 8 5.07 0.36 -4.67
N ASP A 9 4.01 0.37 -5.46
CA ASP A 9 4.07 0.13 -6.90
C ASP A 9 3.64 1.35 -7.74
N ASN A 10 4.18 2.53 -7.35
CA ASN A 10 3.83 3.84 -7.87
C ASN A 10 3.85 3.96 -9.40
N THR A 11 2.70 4.28 -9.95
CA THR A 11 2.47 4.53 -11.38
C THR A 11 1.82 5.88 -11.66
N MET A 12 1.82 6.82 -10.70
CA MET A 12 1.24 8.16 -10.92
C MET A 12 1.87 8.84 -12.14
N GLY A 13 1.03 9.19 -13.12
CA GLY A 13 1.46 9.75 -14.40
C GLY A 13 1.57 8.72 -15.54
N VAL A 14 1.49 7.42 -15.25
CA VAL A 14 1.49 6.34 -16.25
C VAL A 14 0.06 6.04 -16.68
N ARG A 15 -0.27 6.37 -17.94
CA ARG A 15 -1.65 6.19 -18.46
C ARG A 15 -2.10 4.74 -18.34
N GLY A 16 -3.33 4.56 -17.87
CA GLY A 16 -3.98 3.26 -17.69
C GLY A 16 -3.63 2.56 -16.37
N CYS A 17 -2.79 3.17 -15.53
CA CYS A 17 -2.43 2.69 -14.20
C CYS A 17 -2.93 3.63 -13.10
N ASP A 18 -3.05 3.13 -11.87
CA ASP A 18 -3.51 3.91 -10.72
C ASP A 18 -2.51 5.03 -10.34
N VAL A 19 -3.01 6.00 -9.60
CA VAL A 19 -2.26 7.23 -9.25
C VAL A 19 -2.04 7.38 -7.74
N ASP A 20 -2.67 6.56 -6.94
CA ASP A 20 -2.85 6.81 -5.51
C ASP A 20 -1.60 6.53 -4.67
N ASP A 21 -0.69 5.65 -5.10
CA ASP A 21 0.64 5.51 -4.48
C ASP A 21 1.41 6.84 -4.45
N GLY A 22 1.42 7.55 -5.60
CA GLY A 22 2.05 8.87 -5.69
C GLY A 22 1.37 9.88 -4.78
N LEU A 23 0.03 9.84 -4.70
CA LEU A 23 -0.73 10.70 -3.80
C LEU A 23 -0.47 10.34 -2.32
N ALA A 24 -0.32 9.05 -1.98
CA ALA A 24 0.05 8.61 -0.63
C ALA A 24 1.45 9.12 -0.23
N LEU A 25 2.43 9.06 -1.14
CA LEU A 25 3.75 9.66 -0.92
C LEU A 25 3.63 11.17 -0.64
N LEU A 26 2.89 11.91 -1.48
CA LEU A 26 2.69 13.36 -1.28
C LEU A 26 2.00 13.65 0.06
N TYR A 27 1.04 12.83 0.47
CA TYR A 27 0.40 12.94 1.77
C TYR A 27 1.38 12.77 2.93
N LEU A 28 2.27 11.79 2.87
CA LEU A 28 3.31 11.59 3.90
C LEU A 28 4.26 12.79 3.95
N LEU A 29 4.72 13.27 2.80
CA LEU A 29 5.64 14.43 2.70
C LEU A 29 4.99 15.72 3.19
N GLY A 30 3.68 15.87 3.02
CA GLY A 30 2.89 16.99 3.53
C GLY A 30 2.66 16.97 5.06
N ASN A 31 3.09 15.92 5.78
CA ASN A 31 2.91 15.79 7.23
C ASN A 31 4.26 15.53 7.97
N PRO A 32 5.28 16.40 7.79
CA PRO A 32 6.63 16.17 8.32
C PRO A 32 6.69 16.17 9.85
N GLU A 33 5.70 16.74 10.53
CA GLU A 33 5.57 16.71 11.99
C GLU A 33 5.10 15.34 12.52
N ARG A 34 4.47 14.53 11.66
CA ARG A 34 3.94 13.21 12.02
C ARG A 34 4.88 12.07 11.64
N CYS A 35 5.54 12.19 10.49
CA CYS A 35 6.37 11.11 9.96
C CYS A 35 7.60 11.62 9.22
N ARG A 36 8.54 10.69 9.02
CA ARG A 36 9.69 10.82 8.16
C ARG A 36 9.78 9.59 7.26
N VAL A 37 9.73 9.79 5.95
CA VAL A 37 10.01 8.73 4.97
C VAL A 37 11.54 8.56 4.90
N LEU A 38 12.00 7.38 5.31
CA LEU A 38 13.43 7.04 5.33
C LEU A 38 13.91 6.56 3.97
N ALA A 39 13.08 5.80 3.28
CA ALA A 39 13.35 5.22 1.98
C ALA A 39 12.05 4.81 1.29
N ALA A 40 12.13 4.62 -0.02
CA ALA A 40 11.13 3.98 -0.84
C ALA A 40 11.67 2.67 -1.41
N CYS A 41 10.88 1.61 -1.32
CA CYS A 41 11.11 0.33 -1.98
C CYS A 41 10.06 0.17 -3.08
N THR A 42 10.49 -0.14 -4.30
CA THR A 42 9.55 -0.37 -5.39
C THR A 42 9.18 -1.85 -5.47
N THR A 43 7.95 -2.16 -5.87
CA THR A 43 7.49 -3.52 -6.14
C THR A 43 6.63 -3.54 -7.39
N TYR A 44 6.35 -4.70 -7.95
CA TYR A 44 5.41 -4.85 -9.06
C TYR A 44 3.96 -4.87 -8.54
N GLY A 45 3.01 -4.59 -9.41
CA GLY A 45 1.57 -4.60 -9.13
C GLY A 45 0.82 -3.82 -10.21
N ASN A 46 0.62 -2.52 -10.03
CA ASN A 46 -0.01 -1.62 -11.03
C ASN A 46 0.68 -1.69 -12.40
N ALA A 47 1.99 -1.97 -12.41
CA ALA A 47 2.78 -2.25 -13.61
C ALA A 47 3.95 -3.18 -13.27
N GLY A 48 4.68 -3.64 -14.30
CA GLY A 48 5.93 -4.35 -14.09
C GLY A 48 6.99 -3.47 -13.44
N ILE A 49 7.90 -4.09 -12.69
CA ILE A 49 8.89 -3.39 -11.86
C ILE A 49 9.73 -2.36 -12.62
N ASP A 50 10.03 -2.58 -13.91
CA ASP A 50 10.80 -1.62 -14.70
C ASP A 50 10.07 -0.28 -14.85
N VAL A 51 8.75 -0.32 -15.04
CA VAL A 51 7.91 0.87 -15.14
C VAL A 51 7.79 1.55 -13.78
N VAL A 52 7.48 0.76 -12.74
CA VAL A 52 7.31 1.27 -11.37
C VAL A 52 8.58 1.94 -10.84
N ASP A 53 9.75 1.27 -10.98
CA ASP A 53 11.02 1.81 -10.49
C ASP A 53 11.43 3.09 -11.24
N ALA A 54 11.33 3.07 -12.59
CA ALA A 54 11.64 4.23 -13.39
C ALA A 54 10.71 5.42 -13.10
N ASN A 55 9.40 5.17 -12.98
CA ASN A 55 8.40 6.19 -12.67
C ASN A 55 8.60 6.77 -11.26
N THR A 56 8.91 5.92 -10.28
CA THR A 56 9.20 6.37 -8.90
C THR A 56 10.42 7.27 -8.86
N ARG A 57 11.53 6.88 -9.51
CA ARG A 57 12.74 7.71 -9.57
C ARG A 57 12.49 9.05 -10.26
N ALA A 58 11.73 9.06 -11.37
CA ALA A 58 11.35 10.29 -12.06
C ALA A 58 10.49 11.21 -11.18
N LEU A 59 9.54 10.64 -10.41
CA LEU A 59 8.74 11.40 -9.44
C LEU A 59 9.63 12.01 -8.34
N PHE A 60 10.57 11.24 -7.78
CA PHE A 60 11.47 11.71 -6.73
C PHE A 60 12.39 12.83 -7.24
N GLU A 61 12.93 12.69 -8.44
CA GLU A 61 13.72 13.73 -9.11
C GLU A 61 12.87 15.00 -9.33
N LYS A 62 11.66 14.85 -9.86
CA LYS A 62 10.72 15.96 -10.08
C LYS A 62 10.40 16.74 -8.81
N LEU A 63 10.24 16.02 -7.68
CA LEU A 63 9.95 16.62 -6.38
C LEU A 63 11.21 17.09 -5.64
N GLY A 64 12.40 16.87 -6.20
CA GLY A 64 13.67 17.23 -5.55
C GLY A 64 13.94 16.44 -4.25
N LEU A 65 13.45 15.21 -4.14
CA LEU A 65 13.56 14.39 -2.94
C LEU A 65 14.94 13.74 -2.83
N ASN A 66 15.59 13.93 -1.69
CA ASN A 66 16.82 13.21 -1.35
C ASN A 66 16.50 11.99 -0.44
N ILE A 67 15.58 11.14 -0.91
CA ILE A 67 15.17 9.91 -0.24
C ILE A 67 15.61 8.74 -1.13
N PRO A 68 16.34 7.75 -0.61
CA PRO A 68 16.81 6.63 -1.42
C PRO A 68 15.64 5.77 -1.93
N VAL A 69 15.79 5.28 -3.17
CA VAL A 69 14.84 4.36 -3.81
C VAL A 69 15.57 3.04 -4.08
N TYR A 70 15.03 1.96 -3.53
CA TYR A 70 15.54 0.60 -3.69
C TYR A 70 14.60 -0.20 -4.60
N ARG A 71 15.18 -0.75 -5.67
CA ARG A 71 14.44 -1.61 -6.58
C ARG A 71 14.11 -2.94 -5.92
N GLY A 72 12.85 -3.35 -6.01
CA GLY A 72 12.34 -4.57 -5.42
C GLY A 72 11.92 -5.63 -6.43
N ALA A 73 10.99 -6.47 -6.01
CA ALA A 73 10.57 -7.67 -6.70
C ALA A 73 9.93 -7.40 -8.07
N ALA A 74 10.21 -8.27 -9.02
CA ALA A 74 9.62 -8.28 -10.36
C ALA A 74 8.43 -9.25 -10.49
N GLY A 75 8.20 -10.09 -9.48
CA GLY A 75 7.14 -11.08 -9.45
C GLY A 75 7.17 -11.91 -8.17
N PRO A 76 6.19 -12.81 -7.96
CA PRO A 76 6.15 -13.68 -6.81
C PRO A 76 7.42 -14.52 -6.68
N GLY A 77 7.92 -14.65 -5.44
CA GLY A 77 9.11 -15.45 -5.14
C GLY A 77 10.44 -14.81 -5.53
N ASP A 78 10.46 -13.56 -6.02
CA ASP A 78 11.71 -12.82 -6.25
C ASP A 78 12.27 -12.33 -4.91
N THR A 79 13.26 -13.06 -4.39
CA THR A 79 13.82 -12.85 -3.05
C THR A 79 15.15 -12.11 -3.01
N ASP A 80 15.85 -11.97 -4.15
CA ASP A 80 17.18 -11.34 -4.20
C ASP A 80 17.15 -9.92 -4.76
N THR A 81 16.49 -9.02 -4.04
CA THR A 81 16.31 -7.62 -4.44
C THR A 81 17.01 -6.65 -3.51
N GLU A 82 17.28 -5.42 -4.01
CA GLU A 82 17.83 -4.33 -3.20
C GLU A 82 16.86 -3.93 -2.09
N ALA A 83 15.55 -3.88 -2.41
CA ALA A 83 14.50 -3.55 -1.45
C ALA A 83 14.43 -4.56 -0.30
N ALA A 84 14.43 -5.86 -0.60
CA ALA A 84 14.39 -6.91 0.43
C ALA A 84 15.61 -6.84 1.35
N ARG A 85 16.80 -6.59 0.79
CA ARG A 85 18.03 -6.41 1.58
C ARG A 85 17.92 -5.20 2.48
N PHE A 86 17.55 -4.06 1.93
CA PHE A 86 17.43 -2.82 2.68
C PHE A 86 16.40 -2.91 3.81
N LEU A 87 15.20 -3.48 3.54
CA LEU A 87 14.15 -3.68 4.55
C LEU A 87 14.67 -4.51 5.73
N ALA A 88 15.31 -5.66 5.46
CA ALA A 88 15.87 -6.52 6.51
C ALA A 88 16.94 -5.80 7.33
N GLU A 89 17.92 -5.19 6.67
CA GLU A 89 19.03 -4.49 7.32
C GLU A 89 18.56 -3.27 8.14
N ALA A 90 17.66 -2.46 7.59
CA ALA A 90 17.15 -1.27 8.27
C ALA A 90 16.37 -1.62 9.54
N CYS A 91 15.47 -2.62 9.45
CA CYS A 91 14.71 -3.06 10.63
C CYS A 91 15.59 -3.75 11.67
N ALA A 92 16.59 -4.51 11.25
CA ALA A 92 17.57 -5.12 12.17
C ALA A 92 18.44 -4.06 12.87
N ALA A 93 18.82 -2.98 12.17
CA ALA A 93 19.61 -1.89 12.74
C ALA A 93 18.84 -1.02 13.75
N ALA A 94 17.50 -0.99 13.66
CA ALA A 94 16.65 -0.17 14.53
C ALA A 94 15.38 -0.93 14.97
N PRO A 95 15.49 -2.02 15.76
CA PRO A 95 14.36 -2.84 16.13
C PRO A 95 13.25 -2.06 16.84
N GLY A 96 12.01 -2.23 16.37
CA GLY A 96 10.83 -1.58 16.91
C GLY A 96 10.74 -0.07 16.64
N LYS A 97 11.53 0.47 15.68
CA LYS A 97 11.59 1.91 15.40
C LYS A 97 11.09 2.29 14.01
N ILE A 98 10.95 1.33 13.11
CA ILE A 98 10.59 1.56 11.72
C ILE A 98 9.23 0.92 11.44
N SER A 99 8.29 1.73 11.00
CA SER A 99 7.01 1.28 10.44
C SER A 99 7.17 1.04 8.95
N VAL A 100 6.55 -0.01 8.43
CA VAL A 100 6.51 -0.28 6.98
C VAL A 100 5.10 0.01 6.48
N LEU A 101 5.00 0.93 5.53
CA LEU A 101 3.77 1.16 4.77
C LEU A 101 3.90 0.44 3.43
N ALA A 102 3.05 -0.56 3.19
CA ALA A 102 3.06 -1.33 1.95
C ALA A 102 1.74 -1.15 1.21
N THR A 103 1.83 -0.62 0.00
CA THR A 103 0.69 -0.28 -0.86
C THR A 103 0.75 -0.97 -2.23
N GLY A 104 1.68 -1.89 -2.42
CA GLY A 104 1.80 -2.77 -3.57
C GLY A 104 1.84 -4.25 -3.16
N SER A 105 2.44 -5.11 -4.00
CA SER A 105 2.61 -6.52 -3.67
C SER A 105 3.46 -6.70 -2.41
N THR A 106 3.14 -7.68 -1.58
CA THR A 106 3.85 -7.96 -0.32
C THR A 106 5.13 -8.79 -0.51
N THR A 107 5.54 -9.05 -1.76
CA THR A 107 6.69 -9.90 -2.11
C THR A 107 7.99 -9.43 -1.46
N ASN A 108 8.27 -8.10 -1.46
CA ASN A 108 9.47 -7.55 -0.81
C ASN A 108 9.52 -7.86 0.69
N LEU A 109 8.38 -7.88 1.37
CA LEU A 109 8.28 -8.15 2.81
C LEU A 109 8.62 -9.61 3.13
N ALA A 110 8.07 -10.55 2.33
CA ALA A 110 8.42 -11.97 2.46
C ALA A 110 9.89 -12.21 2.09
N ALA A 111 10.39 -11.54 1.07
CA ALA A 111 11.81 -11.61 0.68
C ALA A 111 12.74 -11.08 1.77
N ALA A 112 12.37 -10.00 2.45
CA ALA A 112 13.12 -9.48 3.61
C ALA A 112 13.10 -10.47 4.78
N ALA A 113 11.95 -11.12 5.05
CA ALA A 113 11.83 -12.15 6.07
C ALA A 113 12.64 -13.42 5.75
N ALA A 114 12.76 -13.78 4.47
CA ALA A 114 13.63 -14.88 4.04
C ALA A 114 15.13 -14.59 4.25
N ARG A 115 15.51 -13.30 4.29
CA ARG A 115 16.90 -12.87 4.56
C ARG A 115 17.20 -12.74 6.06
N ASP A 116 16.23 -12.27 6.83
CA ASP A 116 16.30 -12.15 8.29
C ASP A 116 15.00 -12.64 8.90
N GLU A 117 15.03 -13.81 9.52
CA GLU A 117 13.87 -14.42 10.20
C GLU A 117 13.29 -13.52 11.32
N ALA A 118 14.06 -12.55 11.79
CA ALA A 118 13.62 -11.58 12.77
C ALA A 118 12.94 -10.34 12.14
N PHE A 119 12.93 -10.19 10.81
CA PHE A 119 12.45 -8.99 10.13
C PHE A 119 11.06 -8.56 10.59
N PHE A 120 10.09 -9.48 10.60
CA PHE A 120 8.72 -9.15 11.02
C PHE A 120 8.63 -8.73 12.49
N ARG A 121 9.52 -9.22 13.35
CA ARG A 121 9.58 -8.81 14.76
C ARG A 121 10.38 -7.52 14.96
N ASN A 122 11.33 -7.23 14.07
CA ASN A 122 12.19 -6.05 14.12
C ASN A 122 11.48 -4.79 13.62
N ALA A 123 10.50 -4.91 12.72
CA ALA A 123 9.64 -3.78 12.36
C ALA A 123 8.78 -3.34 13.55
N ALA A 124 8.46 -2.06 13.63
CA ALA A 124 7.55 -1.54 14.65
C ALA A 124 6.11 -1.98 14.40
N ASP A 125 5.66 -1.84 13.17
CA ASP A 125 4.35 -2.23 12.66
C ASP A 125 4.37 -2.28 11.12
N PHE A 126 3.36 -2.95 10.55
CA PHE A 126 3.06 -2.97 9.13
C PHE A 126 1.70 -2.35 8.90
N THR A 127 1.60 -1.37 8.03
CA THR A 127 0.32 -0.85 7.55
C THR A 127 0.23 -1.15 6.06
N LEU A 128 -0.85 -1.82 5.67
CA LEU A 128 -1.04 -2.33 4.32
C LEU A 128 -2.28 -1.69 3.70
N MET A 129 -2.22 -1.36 2.43
CA MET A 129 -3.41 -1.27 1.59
C MET A 129 -3.59 -2.58 0.86
N GLY A 130 -4.75 -3.20 0.98
CA GLY A 130 -5.04 -4.45 0.26
C GLY A 130 -6.11 -5.28 0.94
N GLY A 131 -6.50 -6.30 0.21
CA GLY A 131 -7.51 -7.24 0.65
C GLY A 131 -8.94 -6.71 0.53
N ILE A 132 -9.85 -7.65 0.30
CA ILE A 132 -11.29 -7.43 0.25
C ILE A 132 -12.00 -8.37 1.24
N THR A 133 -13.03 -7.90 1.89
CA THR A 133 -13.86 -8.70 2.82
C THR A 133 -15.12 -9.24 2.15
N GLU A 134 -15.47 -8.70 1.01
CA GLU A 134 -16.56 -9.11 0.11
C GLU A 134 -16.22 -8.68 -1.31
N SER A 135 -16.97 -9.12 -2.31
CA SER A 135 -16.75 -8.69 -3.70
C SER A 135 -16.82 -7.17 -3.81
N LEU A 136 -15.73 -6.56 -4.32
CA LEU A 136 -15.68 -5.13 -4.54
C LEU A 136 -16.47 -4.79 -5.80
N VAL A 137 -17.59 -4.10 -5.65
CA VAL A 137 -18.50 -3.77 -6.75
C VAL A 137 -18.69 -2.27 -6.84
N ILE A 138 -18.28 -1.68 -7.96
CA ILE A 138 -18.45 -0.27 -8.27
C ILE A 138 -19.46 -0.13 -9.39
N ASN A 139 -20.62 0.48 -9.12
CA ASN A 139 -21.70 0.68 -10.08
C ASN A 139 -22.09 -0.60 -10.84
N GLY A 140 -22.13 -1.74 -10.13
CA GLY A 140 -22.50 -3.04 -10.71
C GLY A 140 -21.39 -3.75 -11.48
N ARG A 141 -20.17 -3.24 -11.47
CA ARG A 141 -18.98 -3.85 -12.09
C ARG A 141 -18.01 -4.32 -11.01
N ILE A 142 -17.50 -5.54 -11.14
CA ILE A 142 -16.54 -6.10 -10.20
C ILE A 142 -15.17 -5.45 -10.45
N MET A 143 -14.53 -5.02 -9.38
CA MET A 143 -13.14 -4.61 -9.34
C MET A 143 -12.35 -5.68 -8.59
N ASP A 144 -11.31 -6.20 -9.23
CA ASP A 144 -10.44 -7.19 -8.62
C ASP A 144 -9.51 -6.55 -7.59
N GLU A 145 -9.17 -7.30 -6.55
CA GLU A 145 -8.13 -6.91 -5.60
C GLU A 145 -6.76 -7.17 -6.23
N LEU A 146 -5.83 -6.25 -6.05
CA LEU A 146 -4.53 -6.33 -6.70
C LEU A 146 -3.41 -6.70 -5.71
N ASN A 147 -3.25 -5.96 -4.61
CA ASN A 147 -2.02 -5.97 -3.81
C ASN A 147 -1.72 -7.31 -3.14
N PHE A 148 -2.72 -7.92 -2.50
CA PHE A 148 -2.56 -9.21 -1.83
C PHE A 148 -2.59 -10.37 -2.82
N SER A 149 -3.40 -10.24 -3.88
CA SER A 149 -3.50 -11.27 -4.92
C SER A 149 -2.23 -11.37 -5.79
N CYS A 150 -1.43 -10.31 -5.88
CA CYS A 150 -0.13 -10.34 -6.56
C CYS A 150 0.80 -11.40 -5.98
N ASP A 151 0.80 -11.60 -4.65
CA ASP A 151 1.60 -12.63 -3.99
C ASP A 151 0.91 -13.09 -2.69
N ALA A 152 -0.01 -14.04 -2.85
CA ALA A 152 -0.79 -14.59 -1.74
C ALA A 152 0.09 -15.31 -0.69
N ASP A 153 1.19 -15.94 -1.11
CA ASP A 153 2.10 -16.62 -0.20
C ASP A 153 2.89 -15.62 0.65
N ALA A 154 3.32 -14.52 0.07
CA ALA A 154 3.97 -13.43 0.79
C ALA A 154 3.00 -12.77 1.79
N THR A 155 1.75 -12.51 1.36
CA THR A 155 0.70 -11.99 2.24
C THR A 155 0.41 -12.95 3.40
N PHE A 156 0.30 -14.25 3.11
CA PHE A 156 0.13 -15.26 4.14
C PHE A 156 1.30 -15.27 5.14
N ALA A 157 2.54 -15.22 4.67
CA ALA A 157 3.72 -15.22 5.52
C ALA A 157 3.73 -14.04 6.51
N LEU A 158 3.37 -12.83 6.04
CA LEU A 158 3.25 -11.67 6.90
C LEU A 158 2.12 -11.82 7.92
N LEU A 159 0.92 -12.21 7.50
CA LEU A 159 -0.22 -12.37 8.41
C LEU A 159 0.02 -13.46 9.45
N ALA A 160 0.68 -14.55 9.08
CA ALA A 160 1.03 -15.65 10.00
C ALA A 160 2.19 -15.33 10.95
N SER A 161 2.93 -14.24 10.72
CA SER A 161 4.13 -13.88 11.50
C SER A 161 3.85 -13.46 12.95
N GLY A 162 2.62 -13.01 13.23
CA GLY A 162 2.25 -12.42 14.51
C GLY A 162 2.73 -10.97 14.71
N ALA A 163 3.29 -10.34 13.68
CA ALA A 163 3.64 -8.92 13.71
C ALA A 163 2.39 -8.03 13.85
N PRO A 164 2.52 -6.82 14.41
CA PRO A 164 1.42 -5.85 14.41
C PRO A 164 1.09 -5.42 12.98
N VAL A 165 -0.11 -5.77 12.50
CA VAL A 165 -0.57 -5.46 11.14
C VAL A 165 -1.86 -4.65 11.18
N THR A 166 -1.88 -3.56 10.42
CA THR A 166 -3.08 -2.77 10.11
C THR A 166 -3.36 -2.89 8.62
N ILE A 167 -4.59 -3.21 8.23
CA ILE A 167 -5.00 -3.39 6.83
C ILE A 167 -6.11 -2.40 6.48
N ALA A 168 -5.83 -1.44 5.62
CA ALA A 168 -6.84 -0.64 4.95
C ALA A 168 -7.44 -1.50 3.82
N THR A 169 -8.54 -2.20 4.11
CA THR A 169 -9.21 -3.02 3.10
C THR A 169 -9.87 -2.16 2.04
N ALA A 170 -10.08 -2.70 0.85
CA ALA A 170 -10.71 -1.93 -0.22
C ALA A 170 -12.09 -1.38 0.18
N GLN A 171 -12.91 -2.17 0.90
CA GLN A 171 -14.21 -1.69 1.38
C GLN A 171 -14.08 -0.49 2.34
N ASN A 172 -13.06 -0.49 3.19
CA ASN A 172 -12.83 0.60 4.15
C ASN A 172 -12.29 1.87 3.49
N CYS A 173 -11.73 1.76 2.28
CA CYS A 173 -11.24 2.90 1.52
C CYS A 173 -12.34 3.59 0.67
N LEU A 174 -13.43 2.91 0.33
CA LEU A 174 -14.50 3.46 -0.52
C LEU A 174 -15.03 4.83 -0.07
N PRO A 175 -15.20 5.12 1.26
CA PRO A 175 -15.63 6.44 1.70
C PRO A 175 -14.65 7.57 1.37
N ALA A 176 -13.38 7.26 1.13
CA ALA A 176 -12.36 8.22 0.69
C ALA A 176 -12.40 8.46 -0.83
N HIS A 177 -13.60 8.59 -1.37
CA HIS A 177 -13.85 8.91 -2.78
C HIS A 177 -13.57 10.39 -3.06
N VAL A 178 -12.83 10.66 -4.12
CA VAL A 178 -12.53 12.01 -4.60
C VAL A 178 -13.00 12.21 -6.02
N THR A 179 -13.60 13.37 -6.27
CA THR A 179 -13.99 13.80 -7.62
C THR A 179 -12.93 14.71 -8.22
N ARG A 180 -12.97 14.87 -9.54
CA ARG A 180 -12.06 15.77 -10.26
C ARG A 180 -12.18 17.22 -9.75
N GLU A 181 -13.40 17.68 -9.48
CA GLU A 181 -13.67 19.02 -8.97
C GLU A 181 -13.00 19.25 -7.61
N ARG A 182 -13.16 18.31 -6.67
CA ARG A 182 -12.57 18.43 -5.32
C ARG A 182 -11.05 18.46 -5.37
N LEU A 183 -10.41 17.64 -6.21
CA LEU A 183 -8.96 17.68 -6.37
C LEU A 183 -8.50 18.96 -7.08
N SER A 184 -9.23 19.42 -8.08
CA SER A 184 -8.92 20.70 -8.74
C SER A 184 -9.03 21.89 -7.80
N GLU A 185 -9.99 21.91 -6.89
CA GLU A 185 -10.11 22.92 -5.84
C GLU A 185 -8.97 22.86 -4.82
N ALA A 186 -8.51 21.64 -4.47
CA ALA A 186 -7.41 21.45 -3.54
C ALA A 186 -6.04 21.81 -4.13
N PHE A 187 -5.87 21.60 -5.44
CA PHE A 187 -4.59 21.78 -6.16
C PHE A 187 -4.68 22.84 -7.25
N THR A 188 -5.36 23.98 -6.98
CA THR A 188 -5.62 25.06 -7.94
C THR A 188 -4.38 25.58 -8.64
N ASP A 189 -3.23 25.55 -7.99
CA ASP A 189 -1.97 26.12 -8.49
C ASP A 189 -0.98 25.04 -8.97
N ASP A 190 -1.36 23.75 -8.93
CA ASP A 190 -0.48 22.64 -9.33
C ASP A 190 -0.95 21.95 -10.61
N ALA A 191 -0.73 22.62 -11.74
CA ALA A 191 -1.07 22.09 -13.06
C ALA A 191 -0.30 20.79 -13.39
N TRP A 192 0.88 20.58 -12.81
CA TRP A 192 1.64 19.35 -13.01
C TRP A 192 0.96 18.17 -12.32
N LEU A 193 0.57 18.34 -11.06
CA LEU A 193 -0.10 17.26 -10.31
C LEU A 193 -1.41 16.89 -10.99
N MET A 194 -2.24 17.88 -11.33
CA MET A 194 -3.48 17.61 -12.07
C MET A 194 -3.21 16.90 -13.41
N GLY A 195 -2.15 17.30 -14.14
CA GLY A 195 -1.76 16.63 -15.38
C GLY A 195 -1.32 15.17 -15.17
N ALA A 196 -0.75 14.84 -14.01
CA ALA A 196 -0.30 13.50 -13.67
C ALA A 196 -1.44 12.56 -13.25
N ILE A 197 -2.62 13.08 -12.88
CA ILE A 197 -3.75 12.30 -12.36
C ILE A 197 -5.02 12.40 -13.20
N ASP A 198 -5.15 13.40 -14.05
CA ASP A 198 -6.42 13.73 -14.76
C ASP A 198 -6.93 12.61 -15.65
N TYR A 199 -6.04 11.83 -16.27
CA TYR A 199 -6.41 10.68 -17.09
C TYR A 199 -7.13 9.58 -16.28
N TRP A 200 -6.83 9.46 -14.98
CA TRP A 200 -7.38 8.39 -14.15
C TRP A 200 -8.88 8.58 -13.89
N PHE A 201 -9.35 9.81 -13.84
CA PHE A 201 -10.81 10.08 -13.79
C PHE A 201 -11.53 9.55 -15.03
N ALA A 202 -10.94 9.74 -16.22
CA ALA A 202 -11.50 9.22 -17.45
C ALA A 202 -11.50 7.68 -17.46
N ASP A 203 -10.40 7.06 -17.02
CA ASP A 203 -10.26 5.61 -16.94
C ASP A 203 -11.29 5.00 -15.98
N MET A 204 -11.50 5.60 -14.81
CA MET A 204 -12.50 5.13 -13.83
C MET A 204 -13.92 5.33 -14.35
N GLY A 205 -14.19 6.43 -15.04
CA GLY A 205 -15.46 6.67 -15.72
C GLY A 205 -15.76 5.60 -16.77
N GLU A 206 -14.80 5.25 -17.61
CA GLU A 206 -14.95 4.23 -18.64
C GLU A 206 -15.08 2.82 -18.05
N ARG A 207 -14.20 2.43 -17.14
CA ARG A 207 -14.16 1.08 -16.55
C ARG A 207 -15.34 0.80 -15.63
N TYR A 208 -15.71 1.76 -14.78
CA TYR A 208 -16.65 1.54 -13.68
C TYR A 208 -17.85 2.50 -13.67
N ALA A 209 -17.98 3.38 -14.65
CA ALA A 209 -18.94 4.49 -14.63
C ALA A 209 -18.86 5.29 -13.32
N TRP A 210 -17.65 5.46 -12.79
CA TRP A 210 -17.39 6.09 -11.50
C TRP A 210 -16.99 7.55 -11.69
N ASP A 211 -17.69 8.43 -10.99
CA ASP A 211 -17.40 9.86 -10.97
C ASP A 211 -16.30 10.16 -9.95
N GLY A 212 -15.08 9.81 -10.30
CA GLY A 212 -13.92 9.91 -9.42
C GLY A 212 -13.24 8.58 -9.17
N PHE A 213 -12.49 8.51 -8.07
CA PHE A 213 -11.84 7.30 -7.60
C PHE A 213 -11.63 7.32 -6.08
N ALA A 214 -11.43 6.18 -5.46
CA ALA A 214 -11.00 6.13 -4.07
C ALA A 214 -9.48 6.30 -3.98
N VAL A 215 -9.03 7.01 -2.94
CA VAL A 215 -7.59 7.19 -2.66
C VAL A 215 -7.15 6.09 -1.69
N TRP A 216 -7.06 4.87 -2.24
CA TRP A 216 -6.84 3.65 -1.46
C TRP A 216 -5.61 3.75 -0.55
N ASP A 217 -4.47 4.06 -1.11
CA ASP A 217 -3.18 4.08 -0.44
C ASP A 217 -3.03 5.23 0.54
N GLN A 218 -3.66 6.37 0.25
CA GLN A 218 -3.71 7.48 1.19
C GLN A 218 -4.50 7.15 2.45
N VAL A 219 -5.52 6.27 2.37
CA VAL A 219 -6.23 5.77 3.56
C VAL A 219 -5.27 4.98 4.44
N ALA A 220 -4.45 4.09 3.85
CA ALA A 220 -3.43 3.36 4.60
C ALA A 220 -2.37 4.31 5.19
N ALA A 221 -1.89 5.27 4.40
CA ALA A 221 -0.94 6.28 4.88
C ALA A 221 -1.54 7.12 6.03
N ALA A 222 -2.82 7.54 5.90
CA ALA A 222 -3.51 8.29 6.93
C ALA A 222 -3.74 7.45 8.20
N ALA A 223 -4.13 6.18 8.08
CA ALA A 223 -4.29 5.28 9.22
C ALA A 223 -2.98 5.11 10.00
N LEU A 224 -1.84 5.09 9.28
CA LEU A 224 -0.52 5.00 9.90
C LEU A 224 -0.14 6.25 10.69
N ILE A 225 -0.36 7.46 10.16
CA ILE A 225 0.18 8.70 10.75
C ILE A 225 -0.85 9.56 11.46
N LYS A 226 -2.14 9.33 11.22
CA LYS A 226 -3.28 10.01 11.86
C LYS A 226 -4.36 9.01 12.29
N PRO A 227 -4.01 8.02 13.15
CA PRO A 227 -4.96 6.99 13.57
C PRO A 227 -6.21 7.56 14.26
N GLU A 228 -6.14 8.81 14.75
CA GLU A 228 -7.28 9.52 15.34
C GLU A 228 -8.44 9.80 14.36
N LEU A 229 -8.20 9.66 13.03
CA LEU A 229 -9.24 9.80 12.00
C LEU A 229 -10.04 8.52 11.77
N PHE A 230 -9.67 7.44 12.44
CA PHE A 230 -10.22 6.11 12.19
C PHE A 230 -10.72 5.46 13.48
N ALA A 231 -11.83 4.73 13.35
CA ALA A 231 -12.18 3.69 14.32
C ALA A 231 -11.45 2.40 13.90
N ASN A 232 -10.53 1.92 14.72
CA ASN A 232 -9.83 0.67 14.44
C ASN A 232 -10.63 -0.51 14.99
N GLU A 233 -11.07 -1.39 14.11
CA GLU A 233 -11.75 -2.63 14.49
C GLU A 233 -10.75 -3.79 14.49
N PRO A 234 -10.65 -4.58 15.58
CA PRO A 234 -9.89 -5.82 15.55
C PRO A 234 -10.60 -6.82 14.65
N LEU A 235 -9.87 -7.36 13.68
CA LEU A 235 -10.35 -8.38 12.77
C LEU A 235 -9.52 -9.64 12.92
N LEU A 236 -10.18 -10.77 13.17
CA LEU A 236 -9.55 -12.08 13.11
C LEU A 236 -9.72 -12.63 11.70
N VAL A 237 -8.61 -12.69 10.98
CA VAL A 237 -8.55 -13.14 9.58
C VAL A 237 -8.16 -14.60 9.53
N ALA A 238 -8.90 -15.42 8.79
CA ALA A 238 -8.54 -16.79 8.51
C ALA A 238 -7.29 -16.87 7.64
N LEU A 239 -6.30 -17.65 8.07
CA LEU A 239 -5.11 -17.92 7.27
C LEU A 239 -5.43 -18.99 6.22
N ASN A 240 -6.10 -18.59 5.15
CA ASN A 240 -6.52 -19.45 4.05
C ASN A 240 -5.85 -19.02 2.74
N PRO A 241 -4.77 -19.71 2.30
CA PRO A 241 -4.02 -19.33 1.10
C PRO A 241 -4.87 -19.25 -0.18
N ARG A 242 -5.93 -20.08 -0.28
CA ARG A 242 -6.80 -20.07 -1.47
C ARG A 242 -7.63 -18.81 -1.59
N LEU A 243 -8.05 -18.24 -0.47
CA LEU A 243 -8.79 -16.98 -0.47
C LEU A 243 -7.86 -15.79 -0.65
N LEU A 244 -6.69 -15.81 -0.04
CA LEU A 244 -5.65 -14.78 -0.24
C LEU A 244 -5.18 -14.69 -1.68
N PHE A 245 -5.21 -15.80 -2.44
CA PHE A 245 -4.91 -15.80 -3.86
C PHE A 245 -5.86 -14.88 -4.68
N ALA A 246 -7.07 -14.65 -4.19
CA ALA A 246 -8.03 -13.69 -4.74
C ALA A 246 -8.15 -12.42 -3.88
N GLY A 247 -7.20 -12.19 -2.96
CA GLY A 247 -7.19 -11.03 -2.06
C GLY A 247 -8.26 -11.04 -0.97
N TYR A 248 -9.00 -12.15 -0.79
CA TYR A 248 -10.07 -12.20 0.21
C TYR A 248 -9.56 -12.41 1.63
N LEU A 249 -10.03 -11.56 2.53
CA LEU A 249 -9.83 -11.64 3.97
C LEU A 249 -11.12 -12.19 4.62
N GLU A 250 -11.16 -13.50 4.83
CA GLU A 250 -12.30 -14.13 5.49
C GLU A 250 -12.17 -14.00 7.01
N ARG A 251 -13.29 -13.73 7.69
CA ARG A 251 -13.32 -13.75 9.15
C ARG A 251 -13.05 -15.15 9.66
N ALA A 252 -12.09 -15.29 10.57
CA ALA A 252 -11.72 -16.58 11.13
C ALA A 252 -12.84 -17.19 11.97
N LEU A 253 -13.03 -18.50 11.83
CA LEU A 253 -13.89 -19.29 12.72
C LEU A 253 -13.09 -19.75 13.95
N PRO A 254 -13.73 -19.95 15.10
CA PRO A 254 -13.07 -20.50 16.29
C PRO A 254 -12.33 -21.80 15.99
N GLY A 255 -11.07 -21.90 16.40
CA GLY A 255 -10.24 -23.10 16.23
C GLY A 255 -9.55 -23.26 14.87
N THR A 256 -9.69 -22.29 13.95
CA THR A 256 -8.92 -22.27 12.69
C THR A 256 -7.64 -21.43 12.83
N PRO A 257 -6.59 -21.70 12.02
CA PRO A 257 -5.44 -20.82 11.93
C PRO A 257 -5.89 -19.39 11.57
N GLN A 258 -5.42 -18.41 12.35
CA GLN A 258 -5.89 -17.03 12.21
C GLN A 258 -4.81 -16.02 12.56
N ALA A 259 -4.92 -14.83 12.00
CA ALA A 259 -4.15 -13.66 12.36
C ALA A 259 -5.05 -12.57 12.94
N ALA A 260 -4.58 -11.89 13.97
CA ALA A 260 -5.21 -10.68 14.47
C ALA A 260 -4.64 -9.47 13.75
N VAL A 261 -5.51 -8.72 13.08
CA VAL A 261 -5.15 -7.49 12.37
C VAL A 261 -6.04 -6.35 12.83
N SER A 262 -5.61 -5.12 12.63
CA SER A 262 -6.42 -3.92 12.82
C SER A 262 -6.95 -3.47 11.47
N ALA A 263 -8.26 -3.16 11.39
CA ALA A 263 -8.88 -2.64 10.18
C ALA A 263 -9.37 -1.21 10.45
N PRO A 264 -8.74 -0.18 9.87
CA PRO A 264 -9.16 1.20 10.05
C PRO A 264 -10.47 1.46 9.30
N VAL A 265 -11.44 2.02 9.99
CA VAL A 265 -12.71 2.50 9.42
C VAL A 265 -12.71 4.02 9.56
N ILE A 266 -12.99 4.75 8.47
CA ILE A 266 -13.08 6.21 8.49
C ILE A 266 -14.20 6.62 9.43
N ALA A 267 -13.87 7.45 10.43
CA ALA A 267 -14.79 7.87 11.49
C ALA A 267 -15.80 8.93 11.02
#